data_0f22b3e904812dc0e765149b35420bc5
#
_entry.id   0f22b3e904812dc0e765149b35420bc5
#
_cell.length_a   1.000
_cell.length_b   1.000
_cell.length_c   1.000
_cell.angle_alpha   90.00
_cell.angle_beta   90.00
_cell.angle_gamma   90.00
#
_symmetry.space_group_name_H-M   'P 1'
#
loop_
_entity.id
_entity.type
_entity.pdbx_description
1 polymer ?
#
loop_
_entity_poly.entity_id
_entity_poly.type
_entity_poly.pdbx_seq_one_letter_code
_entity_poly.pdbx_strand_id
1 'polypeptide(L)'
;VFGPALGGIASGWHITAPFWIAATLSTLNMFFGFFILPESLNVDSRRSFNKRELNPFASIMRAFFIPGLTIPLICIFVFEFANMVYPTLWAFWGREVFAWNSFTIGLTLSAYGILIAAVQAGLLPQLTKRLGDYKTLMLSSVAAVIALIGFGFSTAAWAVAIVIPIAAL
;
A
#
# COMPACT_ATOMS: atom_id res chain seq x y z
N VAL A 1 8.57 -2.22 -0.74
CA VAL A 1 8.94 -3.18 0.32
C VAL A 1 10.14 -2.68 1.13
N PHE A 2 11.25 -2.29 0.49
CA PHE A 2 12.48 -1.85 1.17
C PHE A 2 12.47 -0.37 1.59
N GLY A 3 11.55 0.45 1.09
CA GLY A 3 11.49 1.88 1.38
C GLY A 3 11.48 2.23 2.86
N PRO A 4 10.60 1.64 3.68
CA PRO A 4 10.55 1.94 5.12
C PRO A 4 11.83 1.60 5.86
N ALA A 5 12.51 0.48 5.53
CA ALA A 5 13.79 0.13 6.13
C ALA A 5 14.89 1.12 5.77
N LEU A 6 14.99 1.47 4.49
CA LEU A 6 15.93 2.50 4.02
C LEU A 6 15.66 3.86 4.68
N GLY A 7 14.39 4.23 4.80
CA GLY A 7 13.99 5.44 5.51
C GLY A 7 14.38 5.40 6.99
N GLY A 8 14.17 4.27 7.67
CA GLY A 8 14.56 4.07 9.06
C GLY A 8 16.07 4.18 9.29
N ILE A 9 16.88 3.59 8.41
CA ILE A 9 18.35 3.68 8.45
C ILE A 9 18.80 5.12 8.18
N ALA A 10 18.30 5.73 7.11
CA ALA A 10 18.69 7.07 6.70
C ALA A 10 18.33 8.14 7.75
N SER A 11 17.20 7.97 8.44
CA SER A 11 16.79 8.87 9.52
C SER A 11 17.73 8.82 10.74
N GLY A 12 18.52 7.75 10.89
CA GLY A 12 19.58 7.62 11.90
C GLY A 12 20.77 8.56 11.64
N TRP A 13 21.01 8.95 10.39
CA TRP A 13 22.05 9.95 10.05
C TRP A 13 21.54 11.37 10.18
N HIS A 14 20.39 11.66 9.59
CA HIS A 14 19.72 12.94 9.69
C HIS A 14 18.23 12.80 9.38
N ILE A 15 17.38 13.53 10.12
CA ILE A 15 15.93 13.41 10.01
C ILE A 15 15.39 13.69 8.59
N THR A 16 16.10 14.51 7.80
CA THR A 16 15.74 14.85 6.41
C THR A 16 16.41 13.95 5.37
N ALA A 17 17.35 13.08 5.75
CA ALA A 17 18.08 12.22 4.81
C ALA A 17 17.16 11.32 3.94
N PRO A 18 16.09 10.72 4.47
CA PRO A 18 15.15 9.93 3.64
C PRO A 18 14.55 10.73 2.49
N PHE A 19 14.23 12.01 2.71
CA PHE A 19 13.65 12.87 1.67
C PHE A 19 14.65 13.16 0.54
N TRP A 20 15.91 13.40 0.89
CA TRP A 20 16.97 13.62 -0.11
C TRP A 20 17.25 12.36 -0.92
N ILE A 21 17.29 11.20 -0.28
CA ILE A 21 17.45 9.91 -0.98
C ILE A 21 16.28 9.67 -1.93
N ALA A 22 15.04 9.87 -1.46
CA ALA A 22 13.86 9.70 -2.29
C ALA A 22 13.85 10.68 -3.47
N ALA A 23 14.18 11.94 -3.25
CA ALA A 23 14.28 12.95 -4.32
C ALA A 23 15.32 12.57 -5.37
N THR A 24 16.50 12.12 -4.94
CA THR A 24 17.57 11.69 -5.84
C THR A 24 17.13 10.48 -6.68
N LEU A 25 16.57 9.44 -6.04
CA LEU A 25 16.09 8.25 -6.74
C LEU A 25 14.96 8.58 -7.72
N SER A 26 14.03 9.46 -7.33
CA SER A 26 12.94 9.90 -8.21
C SER A 26 13.46 10.67 -9.42
N THR A 27 14.44 11.53 -9.21
CA THR A 27 15.10 12.29 -10.28
C THR A 27 15.83 11.36 -11.24
N LEU A 28 16.59 10.40 -10.72
CA LEU A 28 17.27 9.39 -11.54
C LEU A 28 16.27 8.56 -12.34
N ASN A 29 15.17 8.13 -11.72
CA ASN A 29 14.10 7.39 -12.39
C ASN A 29 13.41 8.22 -13.48
N MET A 30 13.22 9.52 -13.26
CA MET A 30 12.69 10.43 -14.28
C MET A 30 13.62 10.51 -15.50
N PHE A 31 14.91 10.69 -15.27
CA PHE A 31 15.89 10.70 -16.37
C PHE A 31 15.96 9.35 -17.08
N PHE A 32 15.98 8.25 -16.33
CA PHE A 32 15.93 6.91 -16.92
C PHE A 32 14.69 6.75 -17.81
N GLY A 33 13.51 7.13 -17.30
CA GLY A 33 12.26 7.06 -18.06
C GLY A 33 12.31 7.91 -19.33
N PHE A 34 12.83 9.13 -19.22
CA PHE A 34 12.88 10.05 -20.35
C PHE A 34 13.86 9.61 -21.46
N PHE A 35 15.03 9.06 -21.10
CA PHE A 35 16.07 8.73 -22.08
C PHE A 35 16.05 7.29 -22.56
N ILE A 36 15.53 6.35 -21.77
CA ILE A 36 15.66 4.91 -22.04
C ILE A 36 14.33 4.28 -22.44
N LEU A 37 13.20 4.76 -21.90
CA LEU A 37 11.90 4.17 -22.23
C LEU A 37 11.44 4.64 -23.61
N PRO A 38 11.22 3.71 -24.57
CA PRO A 38 10.62 4.04 -25.84
C PRO A 38 9.15 4.43 -25.64
N GLU A 39 8.64 5.30 -26.49
CA GLU A 39 7.21 5.64 -26.52
C GLU A 39 6.37 4.40 -26.82
N SER A 40 5.58 3.97 -25.84
CA SER A 40 4.75 2.77 -25.96
C SER A 40 3.39 3.02 -26.64
N LEU A 41 2.99 4.30 -26.75
CA LEU A 41 1.72 4.65 -27.38
C LEU A 41 1.89 4.70 -28.90
N ASN A 42 1.24 3.76 -29.60
CA ASN A 42 1.23 3.71 -31.06
C ASN A 42 0.65 5.02 -31.64
N VAL A 43 1.24 5.50 -32.73
CA VAL A 43 0.87 6.77 -33.37
C VAL A 43 -0.63 6.81 -33.69
N ASP A 44 -1.19 5.69 -34.16
CA ASP A 44 -2.60 5.55 -34.54
C ASP A 44 -3.56 5.58 -33.35
N SER A 45 -3.04 5.34 -32.14
CA SER A 45 -3.81 5.35 -30.88
C SER A 45 -3.75 6.69 -30.15
N ARG A 46 -3.01 7.66 -30.67
CA ARG A 46 -2.85 8.98 -30.06
C ARG A 46 -4.12 9.80 -30.24
N ARG A 47 -4.76 10.16 -29.13
CA ARG A 47 -5.91 11.07 -29.14
C ARG A 47 -5.45 12.51 -29.01
N SER A 48 -6.23 13.44 -29.60
CA SER A 48 -6.04 14.88 -29.38
C SER A 48 -6.27 15.20 -27.90
N PHE A 49 -5.38 16.04 -27.34
CA PHE A 49 -5.47 16.46 -25.97
C PHE A 49 -6.72 17.32 -25.72
N ASN A 50 -7.60 16.86 -24.83
CA ASN A 50 -8.80 17.59 -24.45
C ASN A 50 -8.70 18.01 -22.97
N LYS A 51 -8.63 19.30 -22.70
CA LYS A 51 -8.52 19.87 -21.34
C LYS A 51 -9.69 19.46 -20.43
N ARG A 52 -10.85 19.13 -20.97
CA ARG A 52 -12.01 18.66 -20.18
C ARG A 52 -11.79 17.26 -19.59
N GLU A 53 -10.91 16.47 -20.17
CA GLU A 53 -10.58 15.11 -19.68
C GLU A 53 -9.57 15.15 -18.52
N LEU A 54 -8.92 16.29 -18.27
CA LEU A 54 -8.03 16.49 -17.13
C LEU A 54 -8.77 16.67 -15.80
N ASN A 55 -10.09 16.79 -15.80
CA ASN A 55 -10.84 16.91 -14.56
C ASN A 55 -11.00 15.51 -13.90
N PRO A 56 -10.22 15.18 -12.86
CA PRO A 56 -10.29 13.87 -12.21
C PRO A 56 -11.65 13.64 -11.55
N PHE A 57 -12.30 14.70 -11.05
CA PHE A 57 -13.61 14.59 -10.43
C PHE A 57 -14.69 14.19 -11.44
N ALA A 58 -14.61 14.69 -12.67
CA ALA A 58 -15.54 14.30 -13.72
C ALA A 58 -15.39 12.82 -14.10
N SER A 59 -14.16 12.31 -14.11
CA SER A 59 -13.89 10.90 -14.39
C SER A 59 -14.38 9.98 -13.26
N ILE A 60 -14.17 10.37 -12.00
CA ILE A 60 -14.66 9.65 -10.83
C ILE A 60 -16.21 9.64 -10.85
N MET A 61 -16.83 10.80 -11.04
CA MET A 61 -18.30 10.88 -11.11
C MET A 61 -18.88 9.99 -12.21
N ARG A 62 -18.27 9.99 -13.41
CA ARG A 62 -18.71 9.11 -14.51
C ARG A 62 -18.62 7.63 -14.13
N ALA A 63 -17.58 7.21 -13.40
CA ALA A 63 -17.44 5.84 -12.96
C ALA A 63 -18.58 5.41 -12.02
N PHE A 64 -19.08 6.31 -11.16
CA PHE A 64 -20.23 6.04 -10.29
C PHE A 64 -21.55 5.86 -11.07
N PHE A 65 -21.67 6.43 -12.26
CA PHE A 65 -22.86 6.28 -13.11
C PHE A 65 -22.84 5.03 -14.01
N ILE A 66 -21.73 4.26 -14.00
CA ILE A 66 -21.67 2.97 -14.71
C ILE A 66 -22.46 1.93 -13.93
N PRO A 67 -23.50 1.31 -14.52
CA PRO A 67 -24.29 0.30 -13.83
C PRO A 67 -23.44 -0.86 -13.30
N GLY A 68 -23.60 -1.20 -12.02
CA GLY A 68 -22.86 -2.30 -11.37
C GLY A 68 -21.47 -1.92 -10.83
N LEU A 69 -20.94 -0.73 -11.13
CA LEU A 69 -19.60 -0.32 -10.66
C LEU A 69 -19.64 0.42 -9.32
N THR A 70 -20.75 1.02 -8.96
CA THR A 70 -20.91 1.84 -7.74
C THR A 70 -20.57 1.07 -6.47
N ILE A 71 -21.13 -0.14 -6.30
CA ILE A 71 -20.87 -0.95 -5.10
C ILE A 71 -19.39 -1.36 -4.97
N PRO A 72 -18.75 -1.92 -6.02
CA PRO A 72 -17.31 -2.18 -5.97
C PRO A 72 -16.46 -0.94 -5.65
N LEU A 73 -16.78 0.22 -6.20
CA LEU A 73 -16.06 1.47 -5.92
C LEU A 73 -16.18 1.89 -4.45
N ILE A 74 -17.37 1.79 -3.87
CA ILE A 74 -17.58 2.08 -2.44
C ILE A 74 -16.80 1.08 -1.58
N CYS A 75 -16.84 -0.21 -1.91
CA CYS A 75 -16.09 -1.23 -1.19
C CYS A 75 -14.59 -0.96 -1.23
N ILE A 76 -14.03 -0.65 -2.40
CA ILE A 76 -12.62 -0.30 -2.55
C ILE A 76 -12.29 0.95 -1.73
N PHE A 77 -13.13 1.99 -1.81
CA PHE A 77 -12.91 3.22 -1.05
C PHE A 77 -12.87 2.96 0.46
N VAL A 78 -13.83 2.23 1.00
CA VAL A 78 -13.89 1.89 2.44
C VAL A 78 -12.67 1.04 2.84
N PHE A 79 -12.30 0.07 2.01
CA PHE A 79 -11.14 -0.78 2.25
C PHE A 79 -9.83 0.02 2.26
N GLU A 80 -9.60 0.88 1.26
CA GLU A 80 -8.41 1.74 1.20
C GLU A 80 -8.38 2.74 2.35
N PHE A 81 -9.53 3.30 2.72
CA PHE A 81 -9.63 4.19 3.87
C PHE A 81 -9.22 3.48 5.17
N ALA A 82 -9.69 2.25 5.39
CA ALA A 82 -9.28 1.44 6.55
C ALA A 82 -7.78 1.09 6.50
N ASN A 83 -7.24 0.76 5.33
CA ASN A 83 -5.82 0.44 5.18
C ASN A 83 -4.88 1.62 5.44
N MET A 84 -5.35 2.87 5.30
CA MET A 84 -4.56 4.06 5.62
C MET A 84 -4.17 4.16 7.11
N VAL A 85 -4.84 3.43 7.98
CA VAL A 85 -4.49 3.35 9.41
C VAL A 85 -3.05 2.84 9.59
N TYR A 86 -2.63 1.82 8.84
CA TYR A 86 -1.31 1.22 8.99
C TYR A 86 -0.16 2.21 8.72
N PRO A 87 -0.03 2.83 7.55
CA PRO A 87 1.08 3.73 7.28
C PRO A 87 1.01 5.02 8.12
N THR A 88 -0.19 5.46 8.50
CA THR A 88 -0.38 6.74 9.18
C THR A 88 -0.13 6.62 10.68
N LEU A 89 -0.71 5.63 11.33
CA LEU A 89 -0.67 5.49 12.79
C LEU A 89 0.46 4.59 13.28
N TRP A 90 1.02 3.73 12.43
CA TRP A 90 2.03 2.73 12.83
C TRP A 90 3.22 3.35 13.57
N ALA A 91 3.78 4.42 13.02
CA ALA A 91 4.95 5.07 13.61
C ALA A 91 4.62 5.73 14.95
N PHE A 92 3.45 6.36 15.04
CA PHE A 92 2.98 6.99 16.27
C PHE A 92 2.70 5.94 17.35
N TRP A 93 1.91 4.93 17.01
CA TRP A 93 1.56 3.84 17.92
C TRP A 93 2.78 3.05 18.41
N GLY A 94 3.73 2.75 17.52
CA GLY A 94 4.96 2.05 17.88
C GLY A 94 5.85 2.84 18.85
N ARG A 95 5.87 4.17 18.72
CA ARG A 95 6.60 5.05 19.66
C ARG A 95 5.93 5.15 21.01
N GLU A 96 4.62 5.40 21.03
CA GLU A 96 3.88 5.64 22.27
C GLU A 96 3.70 4.37 23.09
N VAL A 97 3.40 3.24 22.46
CA VAL A 97 3.08 1.99 23.17
C VAL A 97 4.33 1.15 23.46
N PHE A 98 5.31 1.12 22.54
CA PHE A 98 6.47 0.23 22.63
C PHE A 98 7.82 0.96 22.73
N ALA A 99 7.82 2.29 22.72
CA ALA A 99 9.03 3.12 22.69
C ALA A 99 10.02 2.75 21.55
N TRP A 100 9.46 2.34 20.39
CA TRP A 100 10.28 1.96 19.23
C TRP A 100 11.02 3.17 18.64
N ASN A 101 12.28 2.95 18.27
CA ASN A 101 13.03 3.93 17.51
C ASN A 101 12.66 3.88 16.00
N SER A 102 13.12 4.86 15.24
CA SER A 102 12.82 4.96 13.80
C SER A 102 13.31 3.75 13.00
N PHE A 103 14.42 3.14 13.40
CA PHE A 103 14.93 1.94 12.76
C PHE A 103 13.98 0.74 12.95
N THR A 104 13.52 0.49 14.18
CA THR A 104 12.58 -0.60 14.49
C THR A 104 11.25 -0.40 13.76
N ILE A 105 10.74 0.84 13.71
CA ILE A 105 9.53 1.17 12.95
C ILE A 105 9.72 0.87 11.46
N GLY A 106 10.83 1.29 10.87
CA GLY A 106 11.16 1.02 9.47
C GLY A 106 11.30 -0.47 9.18
N LEU A 107 11.92 -1.22 10.10
CA LEU A 107 12.10 -2.67 9.99
C LEU A 107 10.77 -3.42 10.03
N THR A 108 9.89 -3.08 10.96
CA THR A 108 8.56 -3.71 11.08
C THR A 108 7.66 -3.43 9.87
N LEU A 109 7.68 -2.20 9.35
CA LEU A 109 6.97 -1.87 8.10
C LEU A 109 7.53 -2.60 6.89
N SER A 110 8.85 -2.78 6.81
CA SER A 110 9.47 -3.55 5.74
C SER A 110 9.16 -5.03 5.83
N ALA A 111 9.19 -5.60 7.03
CA ALA A 111 8.77 -6.99 7.27
C ALA A 111 7.32 -7.22 6.86
N TYR A 112 6.42 -6.31 7.21
CA TYR A 112 5.03 -6.32 6.75
C TYR A 112 4.92 -6.27 5.23
N GLY A 113 5.65 -5.37 4.58
CA GLY A 113 5.66 -5.26 3.12
C GLY A 113 6.21 -6.51 2.41
N ILE A 114 7.24 -7.16 2.97
CA ILE A 114 7.76 -8.44 2.46
C ILE A 114 6.69 -9.53 2.60
N LEU A 115 6.00 -9.57 3.72
CA LEU A 115 4.97 -10.55 3.99
C LEU A 115 3.77 -10.39 3.03
N ILE A 116 3.31 -9.14 2.81
CA ILE A 116 2.29 -8.85 1.79
C ILE A 116 2.75 -9.35 0.40
N ALA A 117 3.98 -9.06 0.00
CA ALA A 117 4.49 -9.50 -1.29
C ALA A 117 4.53 -11.04 -1.39
N ALA A 118 4.92 -11.73 -0.33
CA ALA A 118 4.92 -13.19 -0.27
C ALA A 118 3.50 -13.77 -0.35
N VAL A 119 2.54 -13.19 0.36
CA VAL A 119 1.12 -13.58 0.31
C VAL A 119 0.55 -13.34 -1.09
N GLN A 120 0.78 -12.18 -1.67
CA GLN A 120 0.29 -11.86 -3.02
C GLN A 120 0.90 -12.74 -4.11
N ALA A 121 2.20 -13.07 -4.01
CA ALA A 121 2.86 -13.91 -5.00
C ALA A 121 2.55 -15.41 -4.85
N GLY A 122 2.39 -15.88 -3.62
CA GLY A 122 2.26 -17.32 -3.32
C GLY A 122 0.87 -17.77 -2.89
N LEU A 123 0.35 -17.17 -1.84
CA LEU A 123 -0.88 -17.64 -1.19
C LEU A 123 -2.14 -17.19 -1.93
N LEU A 124 -2.21 -15.94 -2.32
CA LEU A 124 -3.40 -15.35 -2.97
C LEU A 124 -3.79 -16.08 -4.26
N PRO A 125 -2.89 -16.40 -5.21
CA PRO A 125 -3.24 -17.16 -6.40
C PRO A 125 -3.76 -18.57 -6.09
N GLN A 126 -3.24 -19.20 -5.05
CA GLN A 126 -3.70 -20.52 -4.62
C GLN A 126 -5.09 -20.48 -3.99
N LEU A 127 -5.36 -19.47 -3.15
CA LEU A 127 -6.68 -19.26 -2.55
C LEU A 127 -7.72 -18.96 -3.62
N THR A 128 -7.43 -18.04 -4.53
CA THR A 128 -8.33 -17.69 -5.64
C THR A 128 -8.62 -18.88 -6.54
N LYS A 129 -7.62 -19.70 -6.84
CA LYS A 129 -7.80 -20.92 -7.65
C LYS A 129 -8.66 -21.97 -6.95
N ARG A 130 -8.57 -22.09 -5.61
CA ARG A 130 -9.30 -23.13 -4.85
C ARG A 130 -10.68 -22.68 -4.39
N LEU A 131 -10.81 -21.44 -3.93
CA LEU A 131 -12.03 -20.94 -3.31
C LEU A 131 -12.85 -20.03 -4.25
N GLY A 132 -12.23 -19.52 -5.32
CA GLY A 132 -12.79 -18.48 -6.20
C GLY A 132 -12.64 -17.09 -5.61
N ASP A 133 -12.83 -16.07 -6.44
CA ASP A 133 -12.59 -14.65 -6.10
C ASP A 133 -13.46 -14.19 -4.93
N TYR A 134 -14.74 -14.50 -4.94
CA TYR A 134 -15.68 -14.06 -3.90
C TYR A 134 -15.31 -14.56 -2.50
N LYS A 135 -15.04 -15.86 -2.36
CA LYS A 135 -14.69 -16.43 -1.05
C LYS A 135 -13.33 -15.96 -0.57
N THR A 136 -12.38 -15.78 -1.48
CA THR A 136 -11.07 -15.20 -1.17
C THR A 136 -11.21 -13.78 -0.65
N LEU A 137 -12.01 -12.94 -1.29
CA LEU A 137 -12.29 -11.57 -0.85
C LEU A 137 -12.95 -11.56 0.54
N MET A 138 -13.93 -12.44 0.79
CA MET A 138 -14.56 -12.53 2.10
C MET A 138 -13.57 -12.95 3.18
N LEU A 139 -12.73 -13.94 2.89
CA LEU A 139 -11.69 -14.41 3.83
C LEU A 139 -10.70 -13.29 4.17
N SER A 140 -10.19 -12.58 3.17
CA SER A 140 -9.27 -11.45 3.38
C SER A 140 -9.92 -10.31 4.17
N SER A 141 -11.21 -10.02 3.89
CA SER A 141 -11.95 -9.00 4.65
C SER A 141 -12.11 -9.37 6.13
N VAL A 142 -12.42 -10.64 6.41
CA VAL A 142 -12.52 -11.15 7.80
C VAL A 142 -11.15 -11.09 8.48
N ALA A 143 -10.09 -11.50 7.79
CA ALA A 143 -8.71 -11.42 8.31
C ALA A 143 -8.32 -9.98 8.64
N ALA A 144 -8.65 -9.01 7.78
CA ALA A 144 -8.40 -7.60 8.02
C ALA A 144 -9.12 -7.08 9.28
N VAL A 145 -10.39 -7.45 9.48
CA VAL A 145 -11.14 -7.10 10.72
C VAL A 145 -10.48 -7.70 11.95
N ILE A 146 -10.12 -8.98 11.90
CA ILE A 146 -9.43 -9.67 13.02
C ILE A 146 -8.09 -8.98 13.32
N ALA A 147 -7.33 -8.63 12.29
CA ALA A 147 -6.05 -7.94 12.44
C ALA A 147 -6.21 -6.56 13.10
N LEU A 148 -7.17 -5.76 12.65
CA LEU A 148 -7.43 -4.42 13.23
C LEU A 148 -7.85 -4.52 14.71
N ILE A 149 -8.73 -5.47 15.04
CA ILE A 149 -9.11 -5.75 16.42
C ILE A 149 -7.89 -6.23 17.23
N GLY A 150 -7.09 -7.13 16.65
CA GLY A 150 -5.86 -7.63 17.27
C GLY A 150 -4.87 -6.52 17.59
N PHE A 151 -4.66 -5.56 16.68
CA PHE A 151 -3.82 -4.39 16.95
C PHE A 151 -4.39 -3.50 18.04
N GLY A 152 -5.70 -3.31 18.09
CA GLY A 152 -6.36 -2.53 19.13
C GLY A 152 -6.16 -3.09 20.55
N PHE A 153 -6.05 -4.42 20.68
CA PHE A 153 -5.79 -5.09 21.96
C PHE A 153 -4.32 -5.40 22.22
N SER A 154 -3.41 -5.12 21.27
CA SER A 154 -2.00 -5.43 21.41
C SER A 154 -1.31 -4.47 22.36
N THR A 155 -0.98 -4.96 23.55
CA THR A 155 -0.22 -4.21 24.58
C THR A 155 1.25 -4.63 24.63
N ALA A 156 1.62 -5.70 23.93
CA ALA A 156 2.97 -6.26 23.93
C ALA A 156 3.51 -6.39 22.49
N ALA A 157 4.79 -6.07 22.29
CA ALA A 157 5.43 -6.10 20.97
C ALA A 157 5.39 -7.48 20.29
N TRP A 158 5.42 -8.58 21.06
CA TRP A 158 5.31 -9.94 20.50
C TRP A 158 3.92 -10.23 19.90
N ALA A 159 2.86 -9.62 20.44
CA ALA A 159 1.51 -9.77 19.90
C ALA A 159 1.40 -9.18 18.48
N VAL A 160 2.13 -8.10 18.22
CA VAL A 160 2.23 -7.49 16.90
C VAL A 160 2.79 -8.48 15.86
N ALA A 161 3.80 -9.28 16.23
CA ALA A 161 4.39 -10.28 15.35
C ALA A 161 3.38 -11.38 14.94
N ILE A 162 2.37 -11.66 15.76
CA ILE A 162 1.29 -12.62 15.45
C ILE A 162 0.24 -11.97 14.55
N VAL A 163 -0.09 -10.70 14.79
CA VAL A 163 -1.14 -10.01 14.04
C VAL A 163 -0.70 -9.60 12.64
N ILE A 164 0.58 -9.28 12.44
CA ILE A 164 1.13 -8.89 11.13
C ILE A 164 0.84 -9.93 10.02
N PRO A 165 1.07 -11.24 10.21
CA PRO A 165 0.72 -12.24 9.18
C PRO A 165 -0.77 -12.29 8.83
N ILE A 166 -1.64 -12.05 9.80
CA ILE A 166 -3.10 -12.02 9.59
C ILE A 166 -3.48 -10.77 8.79
N ALA A 167 -2.83 -9.64 9.08
CA ALA A 167 -3.05 -8.39 8.38
C ALA A 167 -2.52 -8.39 6.93
N ALA A 168 -1.60 -9.30 6.60
CA ALA A 168 -1.02 -9.43 5.26
C ALA A 168 -1.89 -10.30 4.31
N LEU A 169 -2.91 -11.00 4.83
CA LEU A 169 -3.82 -11.84 4.06
C LEU A 169 -4.91 -11.03 3.37
#